data_722bf2e05a8d10a58789cb9a36bbc27b
#
_entry.id   722bf2e05a8d10a58789cb9a36bbc27b
#
_cell.length_a   1.000
_cell.length_b   1.000
_cell.length_c   1.000
_cell.angle_alpha   90.00
_cell.angle_beta   90.00
_cell.angle_gamma   90.00
#
_symmetry.space_group_name_H-M   'P 1'
#
loop_
_entity.id
_entity.type
_entity.pdbx_description
1 polymer ?
#
loop_
_entity_poly.entity_id
_entity_poly.type
_entity_poly.pdbx_seq_one_letter_code
_entity_poly.pdbx_strand_id
1 'polypeptide(L)' 'EPAGFQSPFDVGQQYASWWFDNAASTEQRDQAHLLSGGGLPPEIDRPLLQFACETLHEYTLTETQRVNLRDGFHQGFAGF' A
#
# COMPACT_ATOMS: atom_id res chain seq x y z
N GLU A 1 19.54 14.07 -4.24
CA GLU A 1 18.11 13.96 -4.08
C GLU A 1 17.74 13.50 -2.67
N PRO A 2 16.68 14.00 -2.14
CA PRO A 2 16.35 13.74 -0.73
C PRO A 2 15.87 12.30 -0.53
N ALA A 3 16.71 11.50 0.06
CA ALA A 3 16.49 10.08 0.16
C ALA A 3 15.22 9.69 0.90
N GLY A 4 14.75 10.47 1.81
CA GLY A 4 13.57 10.11 2.58
C GLY A 4 12.26 10.62 2.02
N PHE A 5 12.32 11.32 0.91
CA PHE A 5 11.13 11.96 0.40
C PHE A 5 10.34 11.01 -0.51
N GLN A 6 9.18 10.61 -0.04
CA GLN A 6 8.34 9.66 -0.77
C GLN A 6 6.91 10.16 -0.83
N SER A 7 6.24 9.86 -1.95
CA SER A 7 4.82 10.15 -2.07
C SER A 7 4.01 9.00 -1.50
N PRO A 8 2.73 9.22 -1.18
CA PRO A 8 1.87 8.11 -0.76
C PRO A 8 1.81 6.98 -1.77
N PHE A 9 1.84 7.30 -3.07
CA PHE A 9 1.84 6.30 -4.11
C PHE A 9 3.06 5.39 -4.00
N ASP A 10 4.24 5.99 -3.82
CA ASP A 10 5.47 5.21 -3.68
C ASP A 10 5.44 4.31 -2.44
N VAL A 11 4.91 4.84 -1.35
CA VAL A 11 4.78 4.06 -0.12
C VAL A 11 3.86 2.88 -0.34
N GLY A 12 2.76 3.08 -1.05
CA GLY A 12 1.83 2.01 -1.36
C GLY A 12 2.49 0.90 -2.16
N GLN A 13 3.29 1.26 -3.17
CA GLN A 13 4.00 0.27 -3.96
C GLN A 13 5.01 -0.51 -3.13
N GLN A 14 5.72 0.17 -2.26
CA GLN A 14 6.69 -0.49 -1.38
C GLN A 14 6.00 -1.47 -0.44
N TYR A 15 4.89 -1.06 0.14
CA TYR A 15 4.17 -1.93 1.05
C TYR A 15 3.59 -3.14 0.30
N ALA A 16 3.10 -2.94 -0.92
CA ALA A 16 2.56 -4.03 -1.71
C ALA A 16 3.61 -5.11 -1.95
N SER A 17 4.81 -4.70 -2.30
CA SER A 17 5.90 -5.64 -2.52
C SER A 17 6.24 -6.43 -1.26
N TRP A 18 6.37 -5.71 -0.15
CA TRP A 18 6.68 -6.36 1.13
C TRP A 18 5.55 -7.30 1.56
N TRP A 19 4.32 -6.83 1.44
CA TRP A 19 3.15 -7.60 1.84
C TRP A 19 3.06 -8.90 1.04
N PHE A 20 3.25 -8.79 -0.27
CA PHE A 20 3.16 -9.94 -1.15
C PHE A 20 4.22 -10.99 -0.79
N ASP A 21 5.41 -10.54 -0.44
CA ASP A 21 6.52 -11.45 -0.17
C ASP A 21 6.49 -12.00 1.25
N ASN A 22 5.97 -11.24 2.22
CA ASN A 22 6.15 -11.57 3.63
C ASN A 22 4.88 -11.83 4.40
N ALA A 23 3.78 -11.19 4.04
CA ALA A 23 2.56 -11.25 4.85
C ALA A 23 1.43 -12.01 4.18
N ALA A 24 1.40 -12.05 2.86
CA ALA A 24 0.28 -12.65 2.14
C ALA A 24 0.36 -14.17 2.16
N SER A 25 -0.79 -14.81 2.37
CA SER A 25 -0.89 -16.26 2.21
C SER A 25 -0.88 -16.60 0.72
N THR A 26 -0.75 -17.89 0.42
CA THR A 26 -0.79 -18.33 -0.97
C THR A 26 -2.09 -17.91 -1.65
N GLU A 27 -3.19 -18.05 -0.93
CA GLU A 27 -4.49 -17.66 -1.44
C GLU A 27 -4.57 -16.16 -1.72
N GLN A 28 -4.03 -15.37 -0.80
CA GLN A 28 -4.01 -13.92 -0.97
C GLN A 28 -3.14 -13.50 -2.14
N ARG A 29 -2.02 -14.19 -2.35
CA ARG A 29 -1.17 -13.90 -3.51
C ARG A 29 -1.89 -14.18 -4.82
N ASP A 30 -2.62 -15.28 -4.88
CA ASP A 30 -3.35 -15.63 -6.08
C ASP A 30 -4.41 -14.61 -6.42
N GLN A 31 -4.96 -13.94 -5.42
CA GLN A 31 -6.04 -13.00 -5.61
C GLN A 31 -5.58 -11.54 -5.55
N ALA A 32 -4.29 -11.30 -5.42
CA ALA A 32 -3.79 -9.93 -5.25
C ALA A 32 -4.19 -9.03 -6.40
N HIS A 33 -4.17 -9.56 -7.62
CA HIS A 33 -4.52 -8.77 -8.80
C HIS A 33 -5.98 -8.35 -8.82
N LEU A 34 -6.81 -8.95 -7.97
CA LEU A 34 -8.22 -8.60 -7.88
C LEU A 34 -8.49 -7.50 -6.87
N LEU A 35 -7.50 -7.16 -6.05
CA LEU A 35 -7.67 -6.08 -5.09
C LEU A 35 -7.66 -4.74 -5.81
N SER A 36 -8.65 -3.92 -5.56
CA SER A 36 -8.68 -2.59 -6.16
C SER A 36 -8.28 -1.56 -5.12
N GLY A 37 -7.79 -0.43 -5.59
CA GLY A 37 -7.34 0.62 -4.71
C GLY A 37 -8.39 1.13 -3.76
N GLY A 38 -9.66 1.04 -4.13
CA GLY A 38 -10.74 1.51 -3.28
C GLY A 38 -11.42 0.44 -2.48
N GLY A 39 -11.04 -0.84 -2.65
CA GLY A 39 -11.77 -1.95 -2.07
C GLY A 39 -10.95 -2.86 -1.18
N LEU A 40 -9.90 -2.38 -0.58
CA LEU A 40 -9.06 -3.23 0.26
C LEU A 40 -9.80 -3.66 1.53
N PRO A 41 -9.68 -4.94 1.91
CA PRO A 41 -10.26 -5.39 3.19
C PRO A 41 -9.55 -4.73 4.37
N PRO A 42 -10.22 -4.59 5.51
CA PRO A 42 -9.61 -3.93 6.67
C PRO A 42 -8.32 -4.58 7.14
N GLU A 43 -8.19 -5.89 7.02
CA GLU A 43 -6.99 -6.56 7.48
C GLU A 43 -5.76 -6.20 6.64
N ILE A 44 -5.96 -5.67 5.45
CA ILE A 44 -4.86 -5.17 4.63
C ILE A 44 -4.78 -3.65 4.74
N ASP A 45 -5.93 -2.99 4.73
CA ASP A 45 -5.99 -1.53 4.68
C ASP A 45 -5.44 -0.89 5.95
N ARG A 46 -5.76 -1.43 7.10
CA ARG A 46 -5.32 -0.83 8.36
C ARG A 46 -3.80 -0.84 8.52
N PRO A 47 -3.12 -1.98 8.33
CA PRO A 47 -1.66 -1.97 8.42
C PRO A 47 -1.03 -1.10 7.34
N LEU A 48 -1.63 -1.05 6.15
CA LEU A 48 -1.14 -0.20 5.08
C LEU A 48 -1.18 1.27 5.48
N LEU A 49 -2.29 1.72 6.05
CA LEU A 49 -2.42 3.10 6.48
C LEU A 49 -1.44 3.42 7.61
N GLN A 50 -1.27 2.49 8.55
CA GLN A 50 -0.34 2.69 9.65
C GLN A 50 1.10 2.80 9.12
N PHE A 51 1.47 1.92 8.22
CA PHE A 51 2.80 1.96 7.62
C PHE A 51 3.04 3.29 6.92
N ALA A 52 2.04 3.77 6.19
CA ALA A 52 2.15 5.03 5.47
C ALA A 52 2.31 6.21 6.42
N CYS A 53 1.53 6.24 7.49
CA CYS A 53 1.64 7.30 8.47
C CYS A 53 3.03 7.36 9.08
N GLU A 54 3.59 6.21 9.39
CA GLU A 54 4.93 6.14 9.97
C GLU A 54 5.99 6.55 8.96
N THR A 55 5.87 6.06 7.73
CA THR A 55 6.87 6.34 6.71
C THR A 55 6.85 7.80 6.27
N LEU A 56 5.67 8.39 6.19
CA LEU A 56 5.51 9.77 5.75
C LEU A 56 5.59 10.75 6.91
N HIS A 57 5.71 10.25 8.13
CA HIS A 57 5.74 11.08 9.35
C HIS A 57 4.49 11.94 9.48
N GLU A 58 3.33 11.36 9.15
CA GLU A 58 2.05 12.03 9.24
C GLU A 58 1.24 11.42 10.37
N TYR A 59 0.56 12.27 11.12
CA TYR A 59 -0.32 11.77 12.17
C TYR A 59 -1.54 11.07 11.57
N THR A 60 -2.08 11.67 10.52
CA THR A 60 -3.20 11.09 9.79
C THR A 60 -3.09 11.50 8.33
N LEU A 61 -3.68 10.69 7.46
CA LEU A 61 -3.61 10.96 6.02
C LEU A 61 -4.88 11.65 5.56
N THR A 62 -4.73 12.57 4.61
CA THR A 62 -5.87 13.16 3.93
C THR A 62 -6.52 12.12 3.03
N GLU A 63 -7.71 12.42 2.55
CA GLU A 63 -8.39 11.51 1.63
C GLU A 63 -7.58 11.31 0.35
N THR A 64 -7.01 12.39 -0.18
CA THR A 64 -6.19 12.31 -1.38
C THR A 64 -4.97 11.40 -1.15
N GLN A 65 -4.35 11.55 0.01
CA GLN A 65 -3.20 10.70 0.35
C GLN A 65 -3.60 9.23 0.44
N ARG A 66 -4.76 8.96 1.04
CA ARG A 66 -5.24 7.58 1.15
C ARG A 66 -5.54 6.97 -0.21
N VAL A 67 -6.15 7.75 -1.09
CA VAL A 67 -6.45 7.27 -2.45
C VAL A 67 -5.16 6.95 -3.18
N ASN A 68 -4.18 7.86 -3.12
CA ASN A 68 -2.90 7.64 -3.78
C ASN A 68 -2.16 6.44 -3.20
N LEU A 69 -2.24 6.26 -1.90
CA LEU A 69 -1.62 5.14 -1.23
C LEU A 69 -2.20 3.80 -1.72
N ARG A 70 -3.51 3.74 -1.78
CA ARG A 70 -4.18 2.52 -2.23
C ARG A 70 -3.92 2.25 -3.71
N ASP A 71 -3.87 3.32 -4.51
CA ASP A 71 -3.52 3.17 -5.92
C ASP A 71 -2.11 2.62 -6.07
N GLY A 72 -1.18 3.10 -5.25
CA GLY A 72 0.18 2.58 -5.27
C GLY A 72 0.24 1.13 -4.85
N PHE A 73 -0.52 0.76 -3.84
CA PHE A 73 -0.60 -0.62 -3.40
C PHE A 73 -1.11 -1.51 -4.53
N HIS A 74 -2.17 -1.08 -5.20
CA HIS A 74 -2.72 -1.84 -6.31
C HIS A 74 -1.74 -1.93 -7.47
N GLN A 75 -1.08 -0.84 -7.81
CA GLN A 75 -0.10 -0.82 -8.89
C GLN A 75 1.10 -1.69 -8.58
N GLY A 76 1.39 -1.91 -7.32
CA GLY A 76 2.47 -2.79 -6.93
C GLY A 76 2.28 -4.22 -7.40
N PHE A 77 1.06 -4.61 -7.73
CA PHE A 77 0.77 -5.95 -8.26
C PHE A 77 0.64 -5.97 -9.77
N ALA A 78 0.60 -4.82 -10.42
CA ALA A 78 0.33 -4.77 -11.85
C ALA A 78 1.47 -5.36 -12.68
N GLY A 79 2.66 -5.42 -12.11
CA GLY A 79 3.82 -5.97 -12.81
C GLY A 79 4.09 -7.44 -12.52
N PHE A 80 3.29 -8.07 -11.72
CA PHE A 80 3.50 -9.48 -11.36
C PHE A 80 2.88 -10.47 -12.33
#